data_9c49b76455d4e4960ab9bb0ab2ef9bfd
#
_entry.id   9c49b76455d4e4960ab9bb0ab2ef9bfd
#
_cell.length_a   1.000
_cell.length_b   1.000
_cell.length_c   1.000
_cell.angle_alpha   90.00
_cell.angle_beta   90.00
_cell.angle_gamma   90.00
#
_symmetry.space_group_name_H-M   'P 1'
#
loop_
_entity.id
_entity.type
_entity.pdbx_description
1 polymer ?
#
loop_
_entity_poly.entity_id
_entity_poly.type
_entity_poly.pdbx_seq_one_letter_code
_entity_poly.pdbx_strand_id
1 'polypeptide(L)'
;MTKKNLVTIITDNRLVADTIAKAVGATKDNESHYLGNGYAVTWTGGNIIEATFKPGEKFVLASGQDMRQMYAHHFSFAMRNYDELLGWEKSGEDAAQLAVIKALWGKSHAIVNAMSPCFDGELTFLNLYWYLRQPVKVLRAWLPRLRKAVILKAVKHGAQDSAKYDKWLSEQLVNHFIETDSENIDNEDGTPETTGEYTAGDSVHIGNIEFQIVKEEEKPLYSMLTLWMDSCVELGFEFEKTYSIAYILYAKSLISFPSLYQNTVPESVIREMEKNIRVLEHNGKWGRLAKEVKAISRRHNFRNGETAYNGHGIVTTGLHPVGLSRDEEKLYNLIVKRVIEAFRPLPDENKAKKKGRMQRRAKSARKITAA
;
A
#
# COMPACT_ATOMS: atom_id res chain seq x y z
N MET A 1 -18.56 -20.57 29.75
CA MET A 1 -17.38 -19.70 29.64
C MET A 1 -17.78 -18.52 28.78
N THR A 2 -17.89 -17.35 29.37
CA THR A 2 -18.20 -16.10 28.65
C THR A 2 -17.10 -15.83 27.63
N LYS A 3 -17.43 -15.83 26.33
CA LYS A 3 -16.53 -15.35 25.27
C LYS A 3 -16.10 -13.94 25.69
N LYS A 4 -14.85 -13.76 26.08
CA LYS A 4 -14.28 -12.44 26.31
C LYS A 4 -14.39 -11.65 25.01
N ASN A 5 -14.78 -10.39 25.10
CA ASN A 5 -14.88 -9.45 23.99
C ASN A 5 -13.48 -9.07 23.40
N LEU A 6 -12.67 -10.07 23.06
CA LEU A 6 -11.34 -9.87 22.50
C LEU A 6 -11.46 -9.71 20.96
N VAL A 7 -10.87 -8.65 20.43
CA VAL A 7 -10.65 -8.45 18.99
C VAL A 7 -9.16 -8.61 18.71
N THR A 8 -8.80 -9.53 17.83
CA THR A 8 -7.39 -9.65 17.42
C THR A 8 -7.18 -8.93 16.11
N ILE A 9 -6.19 -8.05 16.09
CA ILE A 9 -5.74 -7.31 14.89
C ILE A 9 -4.44 -7.97 14.42
N ILE A 10 -4.38 -8.35 13.16
CA ILE A 10 -3.23 -9.04 12.57
C ILE A 10 -2.65 -8.20 11.45
N THR A 11 -1.35 -7.97 11.49
CA THR A 11 -0.57 -7.28 10.45
C THR A 11 0.52 -8.22 9.91
N ASP A 12 1.16 -7.82 8.83
CA ASP A 12 2.33 -8.50 8.29
C ASP A 12 3.66 -8.04 8.91
N ASN A 13 3.66 -6.88 9.61
CA ASN A 13 4.88 -6.25 10.08
C ASN A 13 4.77 -5.79 11.55
N ARG A 14 5.80 -6.08 12.36
CA ARG A 14 5.86 -5.72 13.79
C ARG A 14 5.81 -4.21 14.04
N LEU A 15 6.47 -3.40 13.21
CA LEU A 15 6.47 -1.93 13.37
C LEU A 15 5.06 -1.35 13.15
N VAL A 16 4.31 -1.91 12.20
CA VAL A 16 2.91 -1.55 11.96
C VAL A 16 2.05 -2.00 13.13
N ALA A 17 2.27 -3.22 13.65
CA ALA A 17 1.57 -3.72 14.83
C ALA A 17 1.79 -2.82 16.06
N ASP A 18 3.01 -2.36 16.34
CA ASP A 18 3.32 -1.42 17.42
C ASP A 18 2.55 -0.10 17.27
N THR A 19 2.52 0.45 16.06
CA THR A 19 1.79 1.69 15.78
C THR A 19 0.29 1.53 15.97
N ILE A 20 -0.28 0.41 15.52
CA ILE A 20 -1.70 0.10 15.71
C ILE A 20 -2.00 -0.14 17.19
N ALA A 21 -1.16 -0.89 17.89
CA ALA A 21 -1.31 -1.19 19.33
C ALA A 21 -1.37 0.08 20.17
N LYS A 22 -0.46 1.03 19.92
CA LYS A 22 -0.49 2.36 20.55
C LYS A 22 -1.78 3.12 20.23
N ALA A 23 -2.26 3.04 18.99
CA ALA A 23 -3.48 3.74 18.58
C ALA A 23 -4.72 3.21 19.26
N VAL A 24 -4.87 1.87 19.41
CA VAL A 24 -6.04 1.22 20.03
C VAL A 24 -5.91 1.08 21.55
N GLY A 25 -4.75 1.39 22.13
CA GLY A 25 -4.50 1.28 23.57
C GLY A 25 -4.13 -0.14 24.04
N ALA A 26 -3.63 -0.98 23.16
CA ALA A 26 -3.08 -2.31 23.49
C ALA A 26 -1.58 -2.18 23.83
N THR A 27 -1.27 -1.64 25.01
CA THR A 27 0.09 -1.21 25.37
C THR A 27 0.91 -2.25 26.14
N LYS A 28 0.31 -3.37 26.56
CA LYS A 28 1.05 -4.45 27.22
C LYS A 28 1.79 -5.28 26.16
N ASP A 29 3.10 -5.11 26.08
CA ASP A 29 3.98 -5.90 25.20
C ASP A 29 4.25 -7.30 25.80
N ASN A 30 4.02 -8.34 25.01
CA ASN A 30 4.32 -9.73 25.34
C ASN A 30 5.30 -10.34 24.31
N GLU A 31 6.18 -9.54 23.73
CA GLU A 31 7.20 -9.90 22.72
C GLU A 31 6.62 -10.36 21.37
N SER A 32 5.60 -11.21 21.38
CA SER A 32 4.92 -11.76 20.18
C SER A 32 3.60 -11.06 19.84
N HIS A 33 3.07 -10.24 20.75
CA HIS A 33 1.82 -9.52 20.56
C HIS A 33 1.62 -8.45 21.65
N TYR A 34 0.78 -7.47 21.37
CA TYR A 34 0.36 -6.43 22.32
C TYR A 34 -1.04 -6.71 22.83
N LEU A 35 -1.29 -6.47 24.13
CA LEU A 35 -2.60 -6.62 24.74
C LEU A 35 -3.05 -5.33 25.45
N GLY A 36 -4.33 -5.05 25.40
CA GLY A 36 -4.97 -3.96 26.16
C GLY A 36 -6.27 -3.49 25.53
N ASN A 37 -7.09 -2.83 26.31
CA ASN A 37 -8.34 -2.20 25.87
C ASN A 37 -9.27 -3.11 25.02
N GLY A 38 -9.29 -4.43 25.31
CA GLY A 38 -10.09 -5.40 24.57
C GLY A 38 -9.49 -5.85 23.23
N TYR A 39 -8.28 -5.39 22.91
CA TYR A 39 -7.56 -5.75 21.69
C TYR A 39 -6.33 -6.61 21.98
N ALA A 40 -6.06 -7.54 21.07
CA ALA A 40 -4.75 -8.13 20.88
C ALA A 40 -4.24 -7.66 19.51
N VAL A 41 -2.98 -7.23 19.41
CA VAL A 41 -2.36 -6.85 18.15
C VAL A 41 -1.13 -7.71 17.94
N THR A 42 -1.07 -8.41 16.83
CA THR A 42 0.02 -9.32 16.47
C THR A 42 0.40 -9.19 15.00
N TRP A 43 1.44 -9.89 14.59
CA TRP A 43 1.96 -9.82 13.22
C TRP A 43 2.42 -11.20 12.73
N THR A 44 2.52 -11.39 11.43
CA THR A 44 3.06 -12.61 10.84
C THR A 44 4.58 -12.54 10.62
N GLY A 45 5.14 -11.34 10.43
CA GLY A 45 6.55 -11.17 10.06
C GLY A 45 6.82 -11.48 8.57
N GLY A 46 5.79 -11.42 7.75
CA GLY A 46 5.79 -11.74 6.33
C GLY A 46 4.79 -12.84 5.99
N ASN A 47 4.97 -13.49 4.85
CA ASN A 47 4.12 -14.59 4.39
C ASN A 47 4.60 -15.92 4.99
N ILE A 48 4.04 -16.32 6.13
CA ILE A 48 4.41 -17.55 6.87
C ILE A 48 3.60 -18.78 6.42
N ILE A 49 2.55 -18.61 5.63
CA ILE A 49 1.74 -19.68 5.05
C ILE A 49 1.85 -19.61 3.54
N GLU A 50 2.30 -20.68 2.94
CA GLU A 50 2.39 -20.84 1.50
C GLU A 50 1.13 -21.50 0.96
N ALA A 51 0.67 -21.01 -0.19
CA ALA A 51 -0.42 -21.59 -0.96
C ALA A 51 0.14 -22.26 -2.21
N THR A 52 -0.15 -23.55 -2.38
CA THR A 52 0.29 -24.33 -3.54
C THR A 52 -0.93 -24.74 -4.36
N PHE A 53 -0.90 -24.47 -5.66
CA PHE A 53 -1.95 -24.87 -6.58
C PHE A 53 -2.07 -26.40 -6.64
N LYS A 54 -3.30 -26.93 -6.57
CA LYS A 54 -3.55 -28.37 -6.60
C LYS A 54 -3.47 -28.87 -8.04
N PRO A 55 -2.57 -29.79 -8.36
CA PRO A 55 -2.42 -30.29 -9.73
C PRO A 55 -3.65 -31.04 -10.21
N GLY A 56 -3.99 -30.87 -11.50
CA GLY A 56 -5.07 -31.59 -12.18
C GLY A 56 -6.48 -31.02 -12.03
N GLU A 57 -6.67 -29.97 -11.26
CA GLU A 57 -7.93 -29.24 -11.20
C GLU A 57 -7.98 -28.15 -12.29
N LYS A 58 -8.95 -28.27 -13.22
CA LYS A 58 -9.16 -27.21 -14.21
C LYS A 58 -9.88 -26.03 -13.58
N PHE A 59 -9.31 -24.86 -13.73
CA PHE A 59 -9.95 -23.62 -13.32
C PHE A 59 -11.07 -23.25 -14.31
N VAL A 60 -12.30 -23.17 -13.82
CA VAL A 60 -13.47 -22.76 -14.61
C VAL A 60 -14.12 -21.57 -13.93
N LEU A 61 -13.99 -20.39 -14.53
CA LEU A 61 -14.68 -19.18 -14.10
C LEU A 61 -16.18 -19.29 -14.44
N ALA A 62 -17.02 -19.44 -13.42
CA ALA A 62 -18.46 -19.29 -13.57
C ALA A 62 -18.94 -17.97 -12.97
N SER A 63 -19.92 -17.33 -13.62
CA SER A 63 -20.51 -16.08 -13.15
C SER A 63 -21.13 -16.25 -11.75
N GLY A 64 -20.82 -15.34 -10.83
CA GLY A 64 -21.40 -15.31 -9.49
C GLY A 64 -20.68 -16.18 -8.44
N GLN A 65 -19.53 -16.76 -8.76
CA GLN A 65 -18.74 -17.51 -7.78
C GLN A 65 -18.05 -16.58 -6.76
N ASP A 66 -18.00 -17.04 -5.50
CA ASP A 66 -17.16 -16.39 -4.48
C ASP A 66 -15.70 -16.77 -4.71
N MET A 67 -14.90 -15.80 -5.19
CA MET A 67 -13.50 -16.02 -5.53
C MET A 67 -12.63 -16.42 -4.33
N ARG A 68 -13.01 -16.06 -3.11
CA ARG A 68 -12.30 -16.51 -1.89
C ARG A 68 -12.52 -18.01 -1.65
N GLN A 69 -13.73 -18.50 -1.90
CA GLN A 69 -14.06 -19.93 -1.83
C GLN A 69 -13.34 -20.72 -2.94
N MET A 70 -13.32 -20.15 -4.15
CA MET A 70 -12.56 -20.71 -5.29
C MET A 70 -11.08 -20.83 -4.96
N TYR A 71 -10.48 -19.80 -4.37
CA TYR A 71 -9.10 -19.83 -3.91
C TYR A 71 -8.85 -20.98 -2.92
N ALA A 72 -9.70 -21.13 -1.93
CA ALA A 72 -9.62 -22.25 -0.99
C ALA A 72 -9.77 -23.63 -1.63
N HIS A 73 -10.57 -23.73 -2.69
CA HIS A 73 -10.78 -24.98 -3.40
C HIS A 73 -9.57 -25.41 -4.20
N HIS A 74 -8.96 -24.48 -4.93
CA HIS A 74 -7.85 -24.77 -5.85
C HIS A 74 -6.46 -24.75 -5.22
N PHE A 75 -6.31 -24.24 -3.99
CA PHE A 75 -5.03 -24.21 -3.31
C PHE A 75 -4.99 -25.07 -2.05
N SER A 76 -3.82 -25.61 -1.76
CA SER A 76 -3.46 -26.20 -0.48
C SER A 76 -2.60 -25.21 0.32
N PHE A 77 -2.73 -25.23 1.64
CA PHE A 77 -2.09 -24.26 2.53
C PHE A 77 -1.19 -24.99 3.54
N ALA A 78 0.07 -24.64 3.57
CA ALA A 78 1.06 -25.19 4.50
C ALA A 78 1.93 -24.08 5.10
N MET A 79 2.57 -24.38 6.22
CA MET A 79 3.66 -23.51 6.71
C MET A 79 4.75 -23.44 5.65
N ARG A 80 5.26 -22.21 5.40
CA ARG A 80 6.34 -21.99 4.46
C ARG A 80 7.58 -22.76 4.87
N ASN A 81 8.13 -23.51 3.93
CA ASN A 81 9.40 -24.20 4.10
C ASN A 81 10.52 -23.30 3.56
N TYR A 82 11.54 -23.03 4.38
CA TYR A 82 12.69 -22.23 3.98
C TYR A 82 13.84 -23.19 3.61
N ASP A 83 14.59 -22.86 2.56
CA ASP A 83 15.75 -23.63 2.15
C ASP A 83 16.81 -23.71 3.25
N GLU A 84 17.65 -24.76 3.23
CA GLU A 84 18.61 -25.10 4.29
C GLU A 84 19.56 -23.95 4.70
N LEU A 85 19.84 -23.00 3.80
CA LEU A 85 20.77 -21.88 4.04
C LEU A 85 20.22 -20.76 4.95
N LEU A 86 18.89 -20.60 5.02
CA LEU A 86 18.23 -19.55 5.82
C LEU A 86 17.25 -20.15 6.85
N GLY A 87 17.12 -21.49 6.89
CA GLY A 87 15.86 -22.12 7.18
C GLY A 87 15.50 -22.34 8.64
N TRP A 88 16.40 -22.87 9.43
CA TRP A 88 16.01 -23.47 10.72
C TRP A 88 15.57 -22.45 11.77
N GLU A 89 16.30 -21.35 11.92
CA GLU A 89 15.94 -20.31 12.90
C GLU A 89 14.65 -19.59 12.49
N LYS A 90 14.56 -19.19 11.22
CA LYS A 90 13.37 -18.50 10.69
C LYS A 90 12.13 -19.38 10.76
N SER A 91 12.21 -20.66 10.40
CA SER A 91 11.10 -21.62 10.53
C SER A 91 10.63 -21.78 11.99
N GLY A 92 11.59 -21.78 12.93
CA GLY A 92 11.27 -21.85 14.36
C GLY A 92 10.55 -20.61 14.88
N GLU A 93 11.00 -19.44 14.50
CA GLU A 93 10.35 -18.15 14.81
C GLU A 93 8.94 -18.06 14.23
N ASP A 94 8.77 -18.43 12.98
CA ASP A 94 7.48 -18.39 12.29
C ASP A 94 6.50 -19.40 12.90
N ALA A 95 6.96 -20.60 13.27
CA ALA A 95 6.14 -21.59 13.97
C ALA A 95 5.67 -21.10 15.35
N ALA A 96 6.55 -20.47 16.11
CA ALA A 96 6.22 -19.88 17.39
C ALA A 96 5.19 -18.74 17.24
N GLN A 97 5.40 -17.86 16.27
CA GLN A 97 4.50 -16.76 15.97
C GLN A 97 3.13 -17.24 15.49
N LEU A 98 3.10 -18.26 14.64
CA LEU A 98 1.88 -18.90 14.16
C LEU A 98 1.08 -19.53 15.31
N ALA A 99 1.76 -20.17 16.27
CA ALA A 99 1.12 -20.71 17.47
C ALA A 99 0.44 -19.61 18.31
N VAL A 100 1.08 -18.46 18.47
CA VAL A 100 0.50 -17.28 19.13
C VAL A 100 -0.74 -16.78 18.37
N ILE A 101 -0.64 -16.61 17.05
CA ILE A 101 -1.77 -16.18 16.21
C ILE A 101 -2.94 -17.15 16.36
N LYS A 102 -2.70 -18.46 16.27
CA LYS A 102 -3.73 -19.50 16.44
C LYS A 102 -4.40 -19.44 17.81
N ALA A 103 -3.62 -19.21 18.87
CA ALA A 103 -4.14 -19.10 20.24
C ALA A 103 -5.00 -17.83 20.43
N LEU A 104 -4.58 -16.69 19.84
CA LEU A 104 -5.33 -15.44 19.87
C LEU A 104 -6.60 -15.55 19.01
N TRP A 105 -6.52 -16.15 17.85
CA TRP A 105 -7.64 -16.38 16.94
C TRP A 105 -8.76 -17.15 17.62
N GLY A 106 -8.43 -18.29 18.27
CA GLY A 106 -9.40 -19.12 19.00
C GLY A 106 -10.07 -18.44 20.20
N LYS A 107 -9.47 -17.38 20.75
CA LYS A 107 -10.02 -16.60 21.87
C LYS A 107 -10.82 -15.37 21.44
N SER A 108 -10.76 -15.00 20.17
CA SER A 108 -11.34 -13.77 19.64
C SER A 108 -12.77 -13.97 19.15
N HIS A 109 -13.61 -12.96 19.32
CA HIS A 109 -14.95 -12.94 18.70
C HIS A 109 -14.91 -12.31 17.30
N ALA A 110 -13.86 -11.56 16.99
CA ALA A 110 -13.61 -10.98 15.68
C ALA A 110 -12.10 -10.85 15.42
N ILE A 111 -11.73 -10.99 14.15
CA ILE A 111 -10.39 -10.73 13.65
C ILE A 111 -10.42 -9.48 12.76
N VAL A 112 -9.43 -8.62 12.90
CA VAL A 112 -9.22 -7.49 12.02
C VAL A 112 -8.00 -7.79 11.16
N ASN A 113 -8.21 -7.97 9.86
CA ASN A 113 -7.15 -8.02 8.87
C ASN A 113 -6.61 -6.59 8.68
N ALA A 114 -5.43 -6.32 9.22
CA ALA A 114 -4.70 -5.07 9.07
C ALA A 114 -3.35 -5.29 8.35
N MET A 115 -3.28 -6.31 7.48
CA MET A 115 -2.13 -6.53 6.59
C MET A 115 -1.90 -5.33 5.69
N SER A 116 -0.77 -5.27 5.04
CA SER A 116 -0.44 -4.23 4.06
C SER A 116 -1.59 -3.96 3.10
N PRO A 117 -1.88 -2.70 2.76
CA PRO A 117 -2.99 -2.33 1.87
C PRO A 117 -2.60 -2.52 0.40
N CYS A 118 -2.34 -3.77 0.01
CA CYS A 118 -2.01 -4.24 -1.33
C CYS A 118 -2.49 -5.70 -1.48
N PHE A 119 -2.40 -6.23 -2.69
CA PHE A 119 -2.85 -7.59 -2.98
C PHE A 119 -2.03 -8.65 -2.23
N ASP A 120 -0.72 -8.48 -2.10
CA ASP A 120 0.14 -9.42 -1.33
C ASP A 120 -0.29 -9.51 0.14
N GLY A 121 -0.69 -8.39 0.75
CA GLY A 121 -1.25 -8.39 2.10
C GLY A 121 -2.57 -9.17 2.18
N GLU A 122 -3.40 -9.11 1.14
CA GLU A 122 -4.64 -9.90 1.08
C GLU A 122 -4.34 -11.39 0.93
N LEU A 123 -3.40 -11.77 0.06
CA LEU A 123 -2.99 -13.16 -0.10
C LEU A 123 -2.41 -13.72 1.21
N THR A 124 -1.53 -12.96 1.86
CA THR A 124 -0.96 -13.35 3.16
C THR A 124 -2.07 -13.63 4.20
N PHE A 125 -3.08 -12.79 4.26
CA PHE A 125 -4.20 -13.01 5.16
C PHE A 125 -5.10 -14.18 4.75
N LEU A 126 -5.40 -14.34 3.46
CA LEU A 126 -6.20 -15.45 2.94
C LEU A 126 -5.52 -16.80 3.19
N ASN A 127 -4.21 -16.88 2.96
CA ASN A 127 -3.42 -18.08 3.24
C ASN A 127 -3.53 -18.46 4.72
N LEU A 128 -3.33 -17.49 5.61
CA LEU A 128 -3.47 -17.69 7.06
C LEU A 128 -4.89 -18.12 7.45
N TYR A 129 -5.91 -17.47 6.90
CA TYR A 129 -7.32 -17.75 7.18
C TYR A 129 -7.68 -19.20 6.79
N TRP A 130 -7.32 -19.61 5.60
CA TRP A 130 -7.62 -20.96 5.09
C TRP A 130 -6.76 -22.05 5.73
N TYR A 131 -5.55 -21.72 6.14
CA TYR A 131 -4.70 -22.63 6.94
C TYR A 131 -5.31 -22.91 8.32
N LEU A 132 -5.77 -21.87 9.01
CA LEU A 132 -6.33 -22.02 10.36
C LEU A 132 -7.71 -22.68 10.36
N ARG A 133 -8.50 -22.53 9.32
CA ARG A 133 -9.85 -23.12 9.14
C ARG A 133 -10.79 -22.92 10.35
N GLN A 134 -10.66 -21.81 11.07
CA GLN A 134 -11.48 -21.47 12.21
C GLN A 134 -12.43 -20.33 11.85
N PRO A 135 -13.76 -20.60 11.74
CA PRO A 135 -14.73 -19.59 11.39
C PRO A 135 -14.81 -18.50 12.45
N VAL A 136 -14.63 -17.27 12.04
CA VAL A 136 -14.69 -16.08 12.89
C VAL A 136 -15.10 -14.89 12.03
N LYS A 137 -15.73 -13.90 12.64
CA LYS A 137 -16.02 -12.64 11.94
C LYS A 137 -14.71 -11.94 11.58
N VAL A 138 -14.51 -11.65 10.31
CA VAL A 138 -13.35 -10.89 9.83
C VAL A 138 -13.78 -9.50 9.37
N LEU A 139 -13.01 -8.49 9.75
CA LEU A 139 -13.11 -7.11 9.29
C LEU A 139 -11.80 -6.74 8.60
N ARG A 140 -11.85 -6.05 7.46
CA ARG A 140 -10.67 -5.53 6.77
C ARG A 140 -10.40 -4.09 7.18
N ALA A 141 -9.30 -3.84 7.88
CA ALA A 141 -8.80 -2.49 8.16
C ALA A 141 -7.81 -2.07 7.05
N TRP A 142 -8.30 -1.37 6.02
CA TRP A 142 -7.47 -0.85 4.95
C TRP A 142 -6.73 0.41 5.42
N LEU A 143 -5.41 0.33 5.57
CA LEU A 143 -4.58 1.34 6.23
C LEU A 143 -3.51 1.92 5.29
N PRO A 144 -3.87 2.73 4.29
CA PRO A 144 -2.87 3.39 3.43
C PRO A 144 -2.03 4.43 4.19
N ARG A 145 -2.46 4.82 5.38
CA ARG A 145 -1.76 5.74 6.31
C ARG A 145 -2.05 5.35 7.75
N LEU A 146 -1.03 5.41 8.61
CA LEU A 146 -1.10 4.96 10.01
C LEU A 146 -1.40 6.09 11.01
N ARG A 147 -2.18 7.10 10.63
CA ARG A 147 -2.66 8.11 11.58
C ARG A 147 -3.67 7.51 12.55
N LYS A 148 -3.56 7.84 13.84
CA LYS A 148 -4.43 7.31 14.91
C LYS A 148 -5.92 7.34 14.55
N ALA A 149 -6.42 8.47 14.03
CA ALA A 149 -7.83 8.60 13.65
C ALA A 149 -8.23 7.63 12.50
N VAL A 150 -7.33 7.40 11.53
CA VAL A 150 -7.54 6.46 10.43
C VAL A 150 -7.58 5.03 10.96
N ILE A 151 -6.62 4.66 11.81
CA ILE A 151 -6.56 3.34 12.45
C ILE A 151 -7.84 3.05 13.23
N LEU A 152 -8.23 3.95 14.14
CA LEU A 152 -9.42 3.76 14.98
C LEU A 152 -10.70 3.61 14.15
N LYS A 153 -10.84 4.40 13.07
CA LYS A 153 -11.97 4.29 12.15
C LYS A 153 -11.97 2.94 11.42
N ALA A 154 -10.83 2.55 10.86
CA ALA A 154 -10.71 1.32 10.07
C ALA A 154 -10.90 0.06 10.93
N VAL A 155 -10.36 0.02 12.14
CA VAL A 155 -10.53 -1.10 13.08
C VAL A 155 -11.99 -1.25 13.52
N LYS A 156 -12.71 -0.14 13.69
CA LYS A 156 -14.11 -0.17 14.14
C LYS A 156 -15.09 -0.51 13.02
N HIS A 157 -14.88 -0.01 11.82
CA HIS A 157 -15.87 -0.05 10.75
C HIS A 157 -15.46 -0.91 9.54
N GLY A 158 -14.20 -1.36 9.47
CA GLY A 158 -13.67 -2.07 8.31
C GLY A 158 -13.43 -1.16 7.10
N ALA A 159 -13.34 -1.76 5.90
CA ALA A 159 -13.20 -1.04 4.63
C ALA A 159 -14.43 -0.17 4.36
N GLN A 160 -14.21 1.06 3.87
CA GLN A 160 -15.28 2.06 3.71
C GLN A 160 -16.32 1.69 2.63
N ASP A 161 -15.94 0.88 1.66
CA ASP A 161 -16.80 0.44 0.55
C ASP A 161 -16.55 -1.05 0.30
N SER A 162 -17.29 -1.88 1.03
CA SER A 162 -17.12 -3.33 0.97
C SER A 162 -17.39 -3.89 -0.43
N ALA A 163 -18.38 -3.35 -1.17
CA ALA A 163 -18.71 -3.84 -2.51
C ALA A 163 -17.58 -3.56 -3.52
N LYS A 164 -16.99 -2.35 -3.48
CA LYS A 164 -15.83 -2.04 -4.33
C LYS A 164 -14.60 -2.84 -3.94
N TYR A 165 -14.38 -3.04 -2.65
CA TYR A 165 -13.30 -3.86 -2.16
C TYR A 165 -13.47 -5.32 -2.60
N ASP A 166 -14.66 -5.90 -2.44
CA ASP A 166 -14.93 -7.29 -2.82
C ASP A 166 -14.79 -7.49 -4.35
N LYS A 167 -15.25 -6.52 -5.15
CA LYS A 167 -15.04 -6.54 -6.60
C LYS A 167 -13.55 -6.51 -6.96
N TRP A 168 -12.81 -5.55 -6.40
CA TRP A 168 -11.37 -5.43 -6.63
C TRP A 168 -10.63 -6.72 -6.23
N LEU A 169 -10.89 -7.26 -5.04
CA LEU A 169 -10.23 -8.49 -4.58
C LEU A 169 -10.56 -9.68 -5.49
N SER A 170 -11.80 -9.79 -5.96
CA SER A 170 -12.20 -10.83 -6.90
C SER A 170 -11.44 -10.72 -8.22
N GLU A 171 -11.29 -9.50 -8.77
CA GLU A 171 -10.49 -9.25 -9.98
C GLU A 171 -9.02 -9.62 -9.78
N GLN A 172 -8.41 -9.27 -8.64
CA GLN A 172 -7.03 -9.64 -8.34
C GLN A 172 -6.85 -11.16 -8.18
N LEU A 173 -7.78 -11.84 -7.53
CA LEU A 173 -7.74 -13.30 -7.39
C LEU A 173 -7.86 -14.00 -8.75
N VAL A 174 -8.73 -13.51 -9.66
CA VAL A 174 -8.83 -14.03 -11.04
C VAL A 174 -7.49 -13.90 -11.76
N ASN A 175 -6.85 -12.73 -11.70
CA ASN A 175 -5.55 -12.51 -12.34
C ASN A 175 -4.49 -13.45 -11.74
N HIS A 176 -4.45 -13.59 -10.42
CA HIS A 176 -3.53 -14.50 -9.74
C HIS A 176 -3.74 -15.96 -10.16
N PHE A 177 -4.98 -16.41 -10.34
CA PHE A 177 -5.27 -17.75 -10.86
C PHE A 177 -4.72 -17.93 -12.27
N ILE A 178 -4.95 -16.95 -13.16
CA ILE A 178 -4.48 -17.00 -14.56
C ILE A 178 -2.95 -17.05 -14.61
N GLU A 179 -2.27 -16.23 -13.81
CA GLU A 179 -0.81 -16.19 -13.73
C GLU A 179 -0.25 -17.53 -13.23
N THR A 180 -0.81 -18.07 -12.13
CA THR A 180 -0.37 -19.35 -11.56
C THR A 180 -0.63 -20.53 -12.49
N ASP A 181 -1.76 -20.54 -13.23
CA ASP A 181 -2.06 -21.60 -14.20
C ASP A 181 -1.13 -21.52 -15.43
N SER A 182 -0.77 -20.30 -15.87
CA SER A 182 0.17 -20.10 -16.99
C SER A 182 1.62 -20.47 -16.65
N GLU A 183 2.06 -20.30 -15.41
CA GLU A 183 3.39 -20.74 -14.96
C GLU A 183 3.57 -22.26 -14.95
N ASN A 184 2.47 -23.02 -14.88
CA ASN A 184 2.47 -24.49 -14.98
C ASN A 184 2.47 -25.01 -16.43
N ILE A 185 2.34 -24.12 -17.42
CA ILE A 185 2.53 -24.46 -18.85
C ILE A 185 3.99 -24.09 -19.15
N ASP A 186 4.84 -25.09 -19.36
CA ASP A 186 6.27 -24.97 -19.64
C ASP A 186 6.56 -23.77 -20.57
N ASN A 187 7.18 -22.73 -20.02
CA ASN A 187 7.68 -21.59 -20.77
C ASN A 187 9.00 -21.99 -21.45
N GLU A 188 8.93 -22.50 -22.68
CA GLU A 188 10.02 -22.41 -23.60
C GLU A 188 10.17 -20.94 -24.08
N ASP A 189 11.33 -20.38 -23.75
CA ASP A 189 11.99 -19.21 -24.36
C ASP A 189 11.14 -17.97 -24.72
N GLY A 190 11.36 -16.93 -23.96
CA GLY A 190 10.96 -15.58 -24.32
C GLY A 190 11.60 -14.49 -23.47
N THR A 191 12.94 -14.34 -23.54
CA THR A 191 13.57 -13.07 -23.12
C THR A 191 13.19 -11.99 -24.15
N PRO A 192 12.50 -10.90 -23.79
CA PRO A 192 12.27 -9.82 -24.73
C PRO A 192 13.60 -9.10 -25.00
N GLU A 193 14.05 -9.13 -26.25
CA GLU A 193 15.10 -8.23 -26.72
C GLU A 193 14.58 -6.78 -26.66
N THR A 194 15.02 -6.04 -25.66
CA THR A 194 14.76 -4.61 -25.56
C THR A 194 15.91 -3.83 -26.20
N THR A 195 15.92 -3.75 -27.53
CA THR A 195 16.75 -2.82 -28.29
C THR A 195 15.84 -1.90 -29.08
N GLY A 196 15.37 -0.82 -28.47
CA GLY A 196 14.60 0.24 -29.12
C GLY A 196 14.89 1.60 -28.50
N GLU A 197 14.99 2.65 -29.31
CA GLU A 197 14.94 4.01 -28.83
C GLU A 197 13.50 4.31 -28.38
N TYR A 198 13.31 4.63 -27.11
CA TYR A 198 12.00 4.97 -26.55
C TYR A 198 11.85 6.48 -26.43
N THR A 199 10.66 6.98 -26.74
CA THR A 199 10.31 8.40 -26.60
C THR A 199 9.33 8.62 -25.44
N ALA A 200 9.27 9.84 -24.92
CA ALA A 200 8.32 10.16 -23.85
C ALA A 200 6.87 9.96 -24.31
N GLY A 201 6.13 9.13 -23.60
CA GLY A 201 4.77 8.69 -23.93
C GLY A 201 4.69 7.23 -24.36
N ASP A 202 5.83 6.59 -24.65
CA ASP A 202 5.87 5.16 -24.95
C ASP A 202 5.73 4.32 -23.67
N SER A 203 5.19 3.12 -23.83
CA SER A 203 5.09 2.13 -22.75
C SER A 203 6.09 1.00 -23.02
N VAL A 204 6.81 0.61 -21.97
CA VAL A 204 7.69 -0.56 -21.98
C VAL A 204 7.11 -1.63 -21.07
N HIS A 205 6.97 -2.83 -21.57
CA HIS A 205 6.54 -3.98 -20.78
C HIS A 205 7.74 -4.79 -20.34
N ILE A 206 7.87 -5.06 -19.05
CA ILE A 206 8.84 -5.99 -18.48
C ILE A 206 8.03 -7.05 -17.75
N GLY A 207 7.87 -8.23 -18.34
CA GLY A 207 6.90 -9.22 -17.88
C GLY A 207 5.48 -8.64 -17.99
N ASN A 208 4.70 -8.75 -16.93
CA ASN A 208 3.32 -8.22 -16.87
C ASN A 208 3.24 -6.75 -16.42
N ILE A 209 4.37 -6.02 -16.38
CA ILE A 209 4.42 -4.65 -15.85
C ILE A 209 4.61 -3.68 -17.00
N GLU A 210 3.68 -2.73 -17.12
CA GLU A 210 3.75 -1.61 -18.06
C GLU A 210 4.47 -0.41 -17.42
N PHE A 211 5.58 0.00 -17.98
CA PHE A 211 6.30 1.23 -17.63
C PHE A 211 6.04 2.31 -18.66
N GLN A 212 5.50 3.44 -18.21
CA GLN A 212 5.37 4.61 -19.07
C GLN A 212 6.63 5.47 -19.03
N ILE A 213 7.18 5.78 -20.19
CA ILE A 213 8.28 6.73 -20.32
C ILE A 213 7.72 8.15 -20.23
N VAL A 214 8.04 8.83 -19.14
CA VAL A 214 7.58 10.21 -18.90
C VAL A 214 8.69 11.22 -19.21
N LYS A 215 8.29 12.41 -19.67
CA LYS A 215 9.24 13.52 -19.84
C LYS A 215 9.90 13.87 -18.51
N GLU A 216 11.17 14.25 -18.55
CA GLU A 216 11.94 14.63 -17.36
C GLU A 216 11.28 15.74 -16.54
N GLU A 217 10.50 16.61 -17.20
CA GLU A 217 9.73 17.69 -16.57
C GLU A 217 8.47 17.20 -15.84
N GLU A 218 8.03 15.96 -16.06
CA GLU A 218 6.79 15.38 -15.53
C GLU A 218 7.05 14.30 -14.47
N LYS A 219 7.97 14.55 -13.54
CA LYS A 219 8.31 13.58 -12.50
C LYS A 219 7.06 13.14 -11.72
N PRO A 220 6.61 11.86 -11.86
CA PRO A 220 5.49 11.34 -11.09
C PRO A 220 5.88 11.17 -9.61
N LEU A 221 4.89 10.87 -8.77
CA LEU A 221 5.15 10.43 -7.40
C LEU A 221 6.00 9.16 -7.40
N TYR A 222 6.71 8.93 -6.32
CA TYR A 222 7.40 7.66 -6.17
C TYR A 222 6.42 6.50 -5.98
N SER A 223 6.65 5.41 -6.70
CA SER A 223 6.39 4.06 -6.25
C SER A 223 7.59 3.55 -5.46
N MET A 224 7.50 2.39 -4.80
CA MET A 224 8.64 1.80 -4.11
C MET A 224 9.80 1.52 -5.06
N LEU A 225 9.49 1.02 -6.27
CA LEU A 225 10.48 0.72 -7.29
C LEU A 225 11.25 1.97 -7.74
N THR A 226 10.52 3.04 -8.10
CA THR A 226 11.16 4.28 -8.56
C THR A 226 11.87 5.03 -7.42
N LEU A 227 11.39 4.88 -6.18
CA LEU A 227 12.10 5.38 -5.00
C LEU A 227 13.44 4.65 -4.81
N TRP A 228 13.45 3.34 -4.95
CA TRP A 228 14.69 2.57 -4.89
C TRP A 228 15.67 2.99 -5.98
N MET A 229 15.23 3.09 -7.24
CA MET A 229 16.10 3.51 -8.35
C MET A 229 16.80 4.84 -8.05
N ASP A 230 16.05 5.87 -7.64
CA ASP A 230 16.62 7.16 -7.30
C ASP A 230 17.48 7.12 -6.02
N SER A 231 17.08 6.34 -5.01
CA SER A 231 17.86 6.19 -3.78
C SER A 231 19.18 5.45 -4.01
N CYS A 232 19.21 4.49 -4.94
CA CYS A 232 20.44 3.82 -5.35
C CYS A 232 21.41 4.82 -5.98
N VAL A 233 20.92 5.67 -6.89
CA VAL A 233 21.75 6.68 -7.59
C VAL A 233 22.18 7.83 -6.65
N GLU A 234 21.25 8.41 -5.89
CA GLU A 234 21.50 9.61 -5.09
C GLU A 234 22.10 9.30 -3.71
N LEU A 235 21.82 8.13 -3.11
CA LEU A 235 22.16 7.79 -1.74
C LEU A 235 23.04 6.53 -1.60
N GLY A 236 23.17 5.74 -2.67
CA GLY A 236 23.88 4.45 -2.65
C GLY A 236 23.14 3.38 -1.81
N PHE A 237 21.80 3.43 -1.76
CA PHE A 237 21.00 2.47 -0.99
C PHE A 237 20.55 1.32 -1.87
N GLU A 238 20.78 0.10 -1.41
CA GLU A 238 20.23 -1.12 -2.01
C GLU A 238 18.72 -1.25 -1.76
N PHE A 239 18.07 -2.18 -2.47
CA PHE A 239 16.62 -2.37 -2.41
C PHE A 239 16.14 -2.64 -0.99
N GLU A 240 16.72 -3.62 -0.30
CA GLU A 240 16.34 -4.04 1.05
C GLU A 240 16.46 -2.89 2.05
N LYS A 241 17.52 -2.10 1.93
CA LYS A 241 17.72 -0.93 2.79
C LYS A 241 16.69 0.14 2.52
N THR A 242 16.43 0.46 1.24
CA THR A 242 15.42 1.44 0.85
C THR A 242 14.03 1.01 1.30
N TYR A 243 13.70 -0.25 1.07
CA TYR A 243 12.42 -0.84 1.48
C TYR A 243 12.23 -0.79 3.00
N SER A 244 13.22 -1.25 3.76
CA SER A 244 13.19 -1.23 5.23
C SER A 244 12.99 0.19 5.78
N ILE A 245 13.72 1.17 5.26
CA ILE A 245 13.58 2.57 5.69
C ILE A 245 12.21 3.14 5.30
N ALA A 246 11.71 2.85 4.10
CA ALA A 246 10.37 3.29 3.67
C ALA A 246 9.29 2.72 4.59
N TYR A 247 9.38 1.45 4.98
CA TYR A 247 8.46 0.86 5.96
C TYR A 247 8.57 1.49 7.34
N ILE A 248 9.76 1.83 7.81
CA ILE A 248 9.95 2.57 9.07
C ILE A 248 9.29 3.94 8.98
N LEU A 249 9.45 4.67 7.88
CA LEU A 249 8.81 5.97 7.68
C LEU A 249 7.28 5.86 7.63
N TYR A 250 6.75 4.81 7.00
CA TYR A 250 5.33 4.50 7.01
C TYR A 250 4.83 4.16 8.42
N ALA A 251 5.53 3.30 9.16
CA ALA A 251 5.21 2.96 10.54
C ALA A 251 5.24 4.18 11.48
N LYS A 252 6.18 5.11 11.25
CA LYS A 252 6.22 6.43 11.92
C LYS A 252 5.12 7.39 11.44
N SER A 253 4.24 6.95 10.53
CA SER A 253 3.15 7.76 9.95
C SER A 253 3.62 8.99 9.18
N LEU A 254 4.86 9.04 8.71
CA LEU A 254 5.44 10.17 7.98
C LEU A 254 5.12 10.14 6.49
N ILE A 255 4.95 8.95 5.93
CA ILE A 255 4.57 8.74 4.54
C ILE A 255 3.36 7.80 4.43
N SER A 256 2.74 7.74 3.25
CA SER A 256 1.76 6.70 2.91
C SER A 256 2.44 5.34 2.74
N PHE A 257 1.64 4.26 2.67
CA PHE A 257 2.14 2.93 2.34
C PHE A 257 2.96 2.96 1.05
N PRO A 258 4.19 2.42 1.05
CA PRO A 258 5.07 2.43 -0.11
C PRO A 258 4.65 1.33 -1.10
N SER A 259 3.63 1.60 -1.91
CA SER A 259 3.13 0.69 -2.94
C SER A 259 4.20 0.40 -3.99
N LEU A 260 4.32 -0.85 -4.42
CA LEU A 260 5.45 -1.30 -5.25
C LEU A 260 5.50 -0.59 -6.61
N TYR A 261 4.36 -0.44 -7.28
CA TYR A 261 4.30 0.07 -8.66
C TYR A 261 3.48 1.36 -8.82
N GLN A 262 2.61 1.71 -7.87
CA GLN A 262 1.69 2.83 -8.03
C GLN A 262 2.37 4.18 -7.80
N ASN A 263 2.21 5.08 -8.75
CA ASN A 263 2.75 6.44 -8.73
C ASN A 263 1.68 7.54 -8.88
N THR A 264 0.41 7.15 -8.93
CA THR A 264 -0.76 8.03 -8.98
C THR A 264 -1.48 8.07 -7.64
N VAL A 265 -2.40 9.01 -7.44
CA VAL A 265 -3.15 9.17 -6.19
C VAL A 265 -4.62 9.47 -6.44
N PRO A 266 -5.53 9.03 -5.56
CA PRO A 266 -6.94 9.38 -5.66
C PRO A 266 -7.19 10.85 -5.30
N GLU A 267 -8.30 11.40 -5.77
CA GLU A 267 -8.71 12.79 -5.52
C GLU A 267 -8.75 13.15 -4.03
N SER A 268 -9.11 12.19 -3.16
CA SER A 268 -9.12 12.40 -1.72
C SER A 268 -7.72 12.72 -1.17
N VAL A 269 -6.68 12.06 -1.70
CA VAL A 269 -5.29 12.31 -1.32
C VAL A 269 -4.83 13.66 -1.85
N ILE A 270 -5.18 14.03 -3.10
CA ILE A 270 -4.84 15.34 -3.67
C ILE A 270 -5.35 16.48 -2.79
N ARG A 271 -6.59 16.39 -2.31
CA ARG A 271 -7.17 17.41 -1.41
C ARG A 271 -6.42 17.55 -0.09
N GLU A 272 -5.90 16.45 0.43
CA GLU A 272 -5.07 16.49 1.64
C GLU A 272 -3.68 17.07 1.38
N MET A 273 -3.12 16.87 0.18
CA MET A 273 -1.78 17.35 -0.16
C MET A 273 -1.66 18.88 -0.10
N GLU A 274 -2.74 19.63 -0.37
CA GLU A 274 -2.74 21.09 -0.16
C GLU A 274 -2.37 21.46 1.29
N LYS A 275 -2.92 20.73 2.25
CA LYS A 275 -2.63 20.94 3.68
C LYS A 275 -1.24 20.44 4.05
N ASN A 276 -0.86 19.27 3.56
CA ASN A 276 0.41 18.64 3.88
C ASN A 276 1.60 19.46 3.36
N ILE A 277 1.51 20.03 2.16
CA ILE A 277 2.55 20.88 1.59
C ILE A 277 2.66 22.21 2.36
N ARG A 278 1.54 22.79 2.81
CA ARG A 278 1.56 23.99 3.66
C ARG A 278 2.27 23.77 4.99
N VAL A 279 2.17 22.58 5.58
CA VAL A 279 2.94 22.24 6.79
C VAL A 279 4.43 22.27 6.51
N LEU A 280 4.85 21.83 5.32
CA LEU A 280 6.26 21.87 4.91
C LEU A 280 6.79 23.30 4.70
N GLU A 281 5.93 24.31 4.46
CA GLU A 281 6.34 25.70 4.33
C GLU A 281 7.05 26.26 5.59
N HIS A 282 6.75 25.69 6.75
CA HIS A 282 7.37 26.06 8.03
C HIS A 282 8.63 25.23 8.35
N ASN A 283 9.02 24.31 7.48
CA ASN A 283 10.24 23.53 7.64
C ASN A 283 11.46 24.29 7.11
N GLY A 284 12.52 24.41 7.91
CA GLY A 284 13.75 25.15 7.53
C GLY A 284 14.39 24.66 6.23
N LYS A 285 14.29 23.35 5.93
CA LYS A 285 14.89 22.73 4.74
C LYS A 285 13.99 22.83 3.50
N TRP A 286 12.69 22.63 3.66
CA TRP A 286 11.72 22.48 2.54
C TRP A 286 10.85 23.72 2.34
N GLY A 287 10.82 24.63 3.32
CA GLY A 287 9.89 25.73 3.34
C GLY A 287 9.96 26.64 2.10
N ARG A 288 11.16 26.84 1.54
CA ARG A 288 11.33 27.63 0.32
C ARG A 288 10.65 26.96 -0.88
N LEU A 289 10.90 25.66 -1.10
CA LEU A 289 10.31 24.91 -2.21
C LEU A 289 8.80 24.74 -2.03
N ALA A 290 8.34 24.46 -0.82
CA ALA A 290 6.91 24.31 -0.53
C ALA A 290 6.12 25.60 -0.79
N LYS A 291 6.68 26.78 -0.46
CA LYS A 291 6.07 28.10 -0.74
C LYS A 291 5.92 28.40 -2.23
N GLU A 292 6.71 27.77 -3.09
CA GLU A 292 6.58 27.90 -4.54
C GLU A 292 5.33 27.19 -5.08
N VAL A 293 4.78 26.21 -4.34
CA VAL A 293 3.57 25.45 -4.73
C VAL A 293 2.33 26.26 -4.39
N LYS A 294 2.00 27.26 -5.22
CA LYS A 294 0.82 28.14 -5.03
C LYS A 294 -0.52 27.45 -5.32
N ALA A 295 -0.51 26.37 -6.05
CA ALA A 295 -1.67 25.57 -6.41
C ALA A 295 -1.21 24.12 -6.64
N ILE A 296 -2.09 23.17 -6.33
CA ILE A 296 -1.80 21.75 -6.50
C ILE A 296 -2.08 21.33 -7.94
N SER A 297 -1.12 20.69 -8.60
CA SER A 297 -1.33 19.97 -9.85
C SER A 297 -2.17 18.70 -9.61
N ARG A 298 -2.99 18.33 -10.60
CA ARG A 298 -3.83 17.13 -10.53
C ARG A 298 -3.41 16.10 -11.59
N ARG A 299 -2.25 16.27 -12.24
CA ARG A 299 -1.78 15.40 -13.31
C ARG A 299 -1.57 13.94 -12.88
N HIS A 300 -1.31 13.72 -11.58
CA HIS A 300 -1.10 12.39 -11.02
C HIS A 300 -2.36 11.82 -10.34
N ASN A 301 -3.54 12.32 -10.70
CA ASN A 301 -4.79 11.73 -10.23
C ASN A 301 -5.01 10.36 -10.88
N PHE A 302 -5.69 9.46 -10.19
CA PHE A 302 -6.09 8.18 -10.75
C PHE A 302 -6.82 8.36 -12.07
N ARG A 303 -6.48 7.51 -13.05
CA ARG A 303 -7.21 7.41 -14.30
C ARG A 303 -8.59 6.79 -14.06
N ASN A 304 -9.53 7.02 -14.98
CA ASN A 304 -10.84 6.39 -14.94
C ASN A 304 -10.70 4.86 -14.91
N GLY A 305 -11.26 4.21 -13.89
CA GLY A 305 -11.20 2.76 -13.68
C GLY A 305 -10.23 2.29 -12.60
N GLU A 306 -9.26 3.08 -12.20
CA GLU A 306 -8.36 2.73 -11.09
C GLU A 306 -9.09 2.84 -9.74
N THR A 307 -8.81 1.92 -8.84
CA THR A 307 -9.38 1.91 -7.49
C THR A 307 -8.36 2.28 -6.43
N ALA A 308 -8.84 2.82 -5.31
CA ALA A 308 -7.99 3.14 -4.15
C ALA A 308 -7.33 1.89 -3.52
N TYR A 309 -7.79 0.70 -3.88
CA TYR A 309 -7.27 -0.58 -3.37
C TYR A 309 -6.04 -1.09 -4.13
N ASN A 310 -5.71 -0.53 -5.29
CA ASN A 310 -4.43 -0.80 -5.96
C ASN A 310 -3.23 -0.13 -5.26
N GLY A 311 -3.46 0.54 -4.12
CA GLY A 311 -2.48 1.41 -3.51
C GLY A 311 -2.43 2.78 -4.20
N HIS A 312 -1.42 3.57 -3.86
CA HIS A 312 -1.19 4.87 -4.51
C HIS A 312 0.27 5.30 -4.33
N GLY A 313 0.70 6.28 -5.11
CA GLY A 313 2.04 6.85 -5.03
C GLY A 313 2.40 7.34 -3.62
N ILE A 314 3.68 7.28 -3.30
CA ILE A 314 4.20 7.65 -1.98
C ILE A 314 4.03 9.16 -1.77
N VAL A 315 3.30 9.53 -0.72
CA VAL A 315 3.08 10.93 -0.31
C VAL A 315 3.39 11.14 1.16
N THR A 316 3.72 12.37 1.53
CA THR A 316 3.89 12.76 2.94
C THR A 316 2.54 12.93 3.62
N THR A 317 2.50 12.72 4.94
CA THR A 317 1.27 12.82 5.75
C THR A 317 1.10 14.20 6.39
N GLY A 318 2.07 15.10 6.25
CA GLY A 318 2.06 16.41 6.91
C GLY A 318 2.40 16.36 8.41
N LEU A 319 2.91 15.24 8.92
CA LEU A 319 3.52 15.18 10.25
C LEU A 319 4.97 15.64 10.20
N HIS A 320 5.43 16.32 11.26
CA HIS A 320 6.83 16.67 11.39
C HIS A 320 7.66 15.42 11.68
N PRO A 321 8.77 15.20 10.95
CA PRO A 321 9.69 14.12 11.25
C PRO A 321 10.45 14.41 12.56
N VAL A 322 10.35 13.48 13.52
CA VAL A 322 11.06 13.53 14.80
C VAL A 322 11.78 12.22 15.02
N GLY A 323 13.01 12.28 15.50
CA GLY A 323 13.77 11.09 15.85
C GLY A 323 14.12 10.19 14.66
N LEU A 324 14.41 10.77 13.51
CA LEU A 324 14.92 10.05 12.35
C LEU A 324 16.42 9.78 12.48
N SER A 325 16.85 8.59 12.10
CA SER A 325 18.26 8.31 11.85
C SER A 325 18.73 9.09 10.62
N ARG A 326 20.06 9.16 10.43
CA ARG A 326 20.66 9.86 9.28
C ARG A 326 20.16 9.32 7.94
N ASP A 327 19.99 8.01 7.82
CA ASP A 327 19.56 7.39 6.57
C ASP A 327 18.05 7.52 6.36
N GLU A 328 17.25 7.42 7.42
CA GLU A 328 15.82 7.73 7.37
C GLU A 328 15.58 9.19 6.93
N GLU A 329 16.37 10.13 7.46
CA GLU A 329 16.26 11.53 7.07
C GLU A 329 16.61 11.74 5.58
N LYS A 330 17.65 11.08 5.07
CA LYS A 330 18.03 11.17 3.66
C LYS A 330 16.90 10.69 2.75
N LEU A 331 16.35 9.48 3.02
CA LEU A 331 15.28 8.91 2.21
C LEU A 331 13.99 9.75 2.33
N TYR A 332 13.63 10.20 3.52
CA TYR A 332 12.49 11.09 3.73
C TYR A 332 12.63 12.39 2.94
N ASN A 333 13.82 12.98 2.93
CA ASN A 333 14.11 14.17 2.15
C ASN A 333 13.95 13.97 0.64
N LEU A 334 14.38 12.81 0.13
CA LEU A 334 14.20 12.44 -1.28
C LEU A 334 12.70 12.37 -1.63
N ILE A 335 11.91 11.72 -0.78
CA ILE A 335 10.45 11.63 -0.93
C ILE A 335 9.79 13.01 -0.90
N VAL A 336 10.13 13.87 0.08
CA VAL A 336 9.55 15.21 0.20
C VAL A 336 9.83 16.05 -1.05
N LYS A 337 11.08 16.02 -1.55
CA LYS A 337 11.47 16.73 -2.78
C LYS A 337 10.57 16.29 -3.95
N ARG A 338 10.43 14.98 -4.17
CA ARG A 338 9.61 14.43 -5.23
C ARG A 338 8.13 14.80 -5.08
N VAL A 339 7.58 14.76 -3.88
CA VAL A 339 6.19 15.16 -3.59
C VAL A 339 5.96 16.63 -3.95
N ILE A 340 6.87 17.52 -3.58
CA ILE A 340 6.76 18.95 -3.91
C ILE A 340 6.83 19.15 -5.43
N GLU A 341 7.76 18.49 -6.12
CA GLU A 341 7.90 18.55 -7.59
C GLU A 341 6.66 17.99 -8.30
N ALA A 342 6.13 16.85 -7.86
CA ALA A 342 4.97 16.19 -8.47
C ALA A 342 3.69 17.04 -8.35
N PHE A 343 3.49 17.72 -7.24
CA PHE A 343 2.31 18.57 -7.03
C PHE A 343 2.49 20.03 -7.48
N ARG A 344 3.69 20.42 -7.89
CA ARG A 344 3.94 21.74 -8.49
C ARG A 344 3.31 21.81 -9.87
N PRO A 345 2.47 22.84 -10.19
CA PRO A 345 1.90 22.99 -11.50
C PRO A 345 2.97 23.27 -12.55
N LEU A 346 2.88 22.59 -13.69
CA LEU A 346 3.71 22.92 -14.86
C LEU A 346 3.37 24.32 -15.41
N PRO A 347 4.30 24.98 -16.13
CA PRO A 347 4.09 26.31 -16.72
C PRO A 347 2.83 26.40 -17.56
N ASP A 348 2.50 25.38 -18.33
CA ASP A 348 1.31 25.33 -19.18
C ASP A 348 0.00 25.14 -18.41
N GLU A 349 -0.01 24.41 -17.31
CA GLU A 349 -1.17 24.32 -16.40
C GLU A 349 -1.51 25.69 -15.81
N ASN A 350 -0.50 26.49 -15.48
CA ASN A 350 -0.67 27.83 -14.96
C ASN A 350 -1.25 28.78 -16.02
N LYS A 351 -0.84 28.65 -17.28
CA LYS A 351 -1.40 29.43 -18.43
C LYS A 351 -2.86 29.08 -18.65
N ALA A 352 -3.23 27.79 -18.65
CA ALA A 352 -4.59 27.30 -18.83
C ALA A 352 -5.51 27.79 -17.69
N LYS A 353 -5.06 27.75 -16.43
CA LYS A 353 -5.80 28.29 -15.27
C LYS A 353 -6.01 29.80 -15.34
N LYS A 354 -5.00 30.56 -15.80
CA LYS A 354 -5.13 32.02 -16.03
C LYS A 354 -6.18 32.30 -17.11
N LYS A 355 -6.14 31.59 -18.23
CA LYS A 355 -7.10 31.73 -19.35
C LYS A 355 -8.54 31.41 -18.91
N GLY A 356 -8.74 30.32 -18.17
CA GLY A 356 -10.04 29.94 -17.61
C GLY A 356 -10.58 30.96 -16.59
N ARG A 357 -9.71 31.55 -15.76
CA ARG A 357 -10.10 32.61 -14.79
C ARG A 357 -10.49 33.92 -15.49
N MET A 358 -9.77 34.28 -16.55
CA MET A 358 -10.13 35.43 -17.39
C MET A 358 -11.47 35.23 -18.10
N GLN A 359 -11.73 34.04 -18.66
CA GLN A 359 -13.01 33.73 -19.30
C GLN A 359 -14.19 33.73 -18.34
N ARG A 360 -14.00 33.21 -17.10
CA ARG A 360 -15.04 33.27 -16.06
C ARG A 360 -15.33 34.71 -15.62
N ARG A 361 -14.30 35.55 -15.45
CA ARG A 361 -14.45 36.97 -15.14
C ARG A 361 -15.18 37.74 -16.26
N ALA A 362 -14.82 37.45 -17.54
CA ALA A 362 -15.48 38.04 -18.69
C ALA A 362 -16.95 37.60 -18.81
N LYS A 363 -17.29 36.32 -18.53
CA LYS A 363 -18.70 35.89 -18.48
C LYS A 363 -19.49 36.48 -17.33
N SER A 364 -18.86 36.65 -16.16
CA SER A 364 -19.49 37.30 -15.00
C SER A 364 -19.75 38.80 -15.26
N ALA A 365 -18.79 39.51 -15.86
CA ALA A 365 -18.94 40.91 -16.23
C ALA A 365 -20.04 41.10 -17.28
N ARG A 366 -20.16 40.21 -18.29
CA ARG A 366 -21.23 40.25 -19.29
C ARG A 366 -22.62 39.97 -18.70
N LYS A 367 -22.74 39.22 -17.61
CA LYS A 367 -24.01 38.99 -16.90
C LYS A 367 -24.45 40.22 -16.09
N ILE A 368 -23.51 41.02 -15.59
CA ILE A 368 -23.79 42.23 -14.81
C ILE A 368 -24.19 43.40 -15.73
N THR A 369 -23.71 43.45 -16.98
CA THR A 369 -24.08 44.49 -17.96
C THR A 369 -25.33 44.15 -18.75
N ALA A 370 -25.91 42.96 -18.61
CA ALA A 370 -27.15 42.55 -19.28
C ALA A 370 -28.38 42.45 -18.33
N ALA A 371 -28.21 42.88 -17.09
CA ALA A 371 -29.27 43.09 -16.08
C ALA A 371 -29.38 44.59 -15.77
#